data_8d827386e750aa68cf15089efef99110
#
_entry.id   8d827386e750aa68cf15089efef99110
#
_cell.length_a   1.000
_cell.length_b   1.000
_cell.length_c   1.000
_cell.angle_alpha   90.00
_cell.angle_beta   90.00
_cell.angle_gamma   90.00
#
_symmetry.space_group_name_H-M   'P 1'
#
loop_
_entity.id
_entity.type
_entity.pdbx_description
1 polymer ?
#
loop_
_entity_poly.entity_id
_entity_poly.type
_entity_poly.pdbx_seq_one_letter_code
_entity_poly.pdbx_strand_id
1 'polypeptide(L)'
;MAEKAWHVIGYLLGFLLFYEPFMLFQRITSSFLVETGFTSIHVPCARIPLANILTGQWQYSGPTSLFFCLLLIVVSLWFGPLFCGWLCPAGAFSEYLSRLLPDKYKINWAQLVPLVPLRYGFFLGFLGSIILGLGLPCSYCNYYALEIFVGYLHTGQLLSSSLSLLMTFVVSNIFLGLFTKGGRGYCNLLCPVGTMCSLMHVLGQLVPGAFGMQVDKKLCVGCGLCSKKCPMQAVSITQGKAQINRHHCIVCGQCRQACPRKAIEYTNGLHREVAKHDVQE
;
A
#
# COMPACT_ATOMS: atom_id res chain seq x y z
N MET A 1 -18.84 10.84 9.08
CA MET A 1 -18.91 9.50 9.70
C MET A 1 -18.95 8.39 8.65
N ALA A 2 -19.68 8.53 7.57
CA ALA A 2 -19.81 7.52 6.50
C ALA A 2 -18.46 7.09 5.88
N GLU A 3 -17.60 8.03 5.48
CA GLU A 3 -16.30 7.65 4.84
C GLU A 3 -15.34 6.87 5.76
N LYS A 4 -15.38 7.11 7.08
CA LYS A 4 -14.60 6.28 8.03
C LYS A 4 -15.13 4.85 8.09
N ALA A 5 -16.45 4.68 8.03
CA ALA A 5 -17.07 3.36 8.00
C ALA A 5 -16.67 2.60 6.72
N TRP A 6 -16.69 3.26 5.57
CA TRP A 6 -16.27 2.66 4.30
C TRP A 6 -14.80 2.22 4.32
N HIS A 7 -13.91 2.97 4.98
CA HIS A 7 -12.51 2.61 5.10
C HIS A 7 -12.30 1.36 5.97
N VAL A 8 -13.05 1.25 7.08
CA VAL A 8 -13.05 0.05 7.92
C VAL A 8 -13.62 -1.15 7.19
N ILE A 9 -14.75 -0.96 6.48
CA ILE A 9 -15.38 -2.01 5.66
C ILE A 9 -14.40 -2.51 4.58
N GLY A 10 -13.69 -1.61 3.91
CA GLY A 10 -12.69 -1.99 2.91
C GLY A 10 -11.57 -2.86 3.48
N TYR A 11 -11.08 -2.55 4.68
CA TYR A 11 -10.06 -3.37 5.34
C TYR A 11 -10.58 -4.73 5.82
N LEU A 12 -11.81 -4.78 6.36
CA LEU A 12 -12.46 -6.04 6.70
C LEU A 12 -12.67 -6.90 5.45
N LEU A 13 -13.14 -6.30 4.36
CA LEU A 13 -13.26 -6.98 3.07
C LEU A 13 -11.89 -7.51 2.59
N GLY A 14 -10.82 -6.73 2.73
CA GLY A 14 -9.47 -7.16 2.42
C GLY A 14 -9.03 -8.38 3.23
N PHE A 15 -9.36 -8.43 4.52
CA PHE A 15 -9.11 -9.60 5.36
C PHE A 15 -9.88 -10.84 4.86
N LEU A 16 -11.17 -10.70 4.58
CA LEU A 16 -12.02 -11.79 4.07
C LEU A 16 -11.56 -12.30 2.70
N LEU A 17 -11.10 -11.40 1.85
CA LEU A 17 -10.66 -11.77 0.49
C LEU A 17 -9.32 -12.51 0.48
N PHE A 18 -8.38 -12.14 1.34
CA PHE A 18 -6.99 -12.52 1.17
C PHE A 18 -6.39 -13.37 2.29
N TYR A 19 -7.02 -13.46 3.47
CA TYR A 19 -6.48 -14.21 4.61
C TYR A 19 -7.34 -15.40 5.03
N GLU A 20 -6.67 -16.38 5.65
CA GLU A 20 -7.35 -17.52 6.27
C GLU A 20 -8.29 -17.06 7.40
N PRO A 21 -9.38 -17.79 7.62
CA PRO A 21 -9.82 -19.02 6.97
C PRO A 21 -10.64 -18.76 5.69
N PHE A 22 -10.83 -17.53 5.27
CA PHE A 22 -11.77 -17.17 4.21
C PHE A 22 -11.18 -17.28 2.80
N MET A 23 -10.08 -16.59 2.51
CA MET A 23 -9.40 -16.58 1.20
C MET A 23 -10.35 -16.51 0.00
N LEU A 24 -11.41 -15.68 0.10
CA LEU A 24 -12.50 -15.65 -0.88
C LEU A 24 -12.01 -15.29 -2.30
N PHE A 25 -11.04 -14.40 -2.42
CA PHE A 25 -10.48 -14.04 -3.73
C PHE A 25 -9.93 -15.27 -4.44
N GLN A 26 -9.16 -16.07 -3.75
CA GLN A 26 -8.57 -17.28 -4.31
C GLN A 26 -9.64 -18.34 -4.64
N ARG A 27 -10.59 -18.57 -3.73
CA ARG A 27 -11.68 -19.52 -3.97
C ARG A 27 -12.52 -19.16 -5.19
N ILE A 28 -12.77 -17.87 -5.41
CA ILE A 28 -13.50 -17.36 -6.56
C ILE A 28 -12.65 -17.50 -7.84
N THR A 29 -11.40 -17.06 -7.82
CA THR A 29 -10.55 -17.10 -9.02
C THR A 29 -10.17 -18.49 -9.43
N SER A 30 -9.94 -19.43 -8.50
CA SER A 30 -9.63 -20.83 -8.81
C SER A 30 -10.79 -21.54 -9.53
N SER A 31 -12.04 -21.16 -9.26
CA SER A 31 -13.20 -21.73 -9.97
C SER A 31 -13.31 -21.28 -11.43
N PHE A 32 -12.73 -20.11 -11.77
CA PHE A 32 -12.75 -19.58 -13.16
C PHE A 32 -11.48 -19.89 -13.94
N LEU A 33 -10.32 -19.96 -13.29
CA LEU A 33 -9.01 -20.05 -13.93
C LEU A 33 -8.41 -21.47 -13.94
N VAL A 34 -9.18 -22.48 -13.53
CA VAL A 34 -8.78 -23.92 -13.56
C VAL A 34 -7.40 -24.13 -12.91
N GLU A 35 -7.17 -23.54 -11.75
CA GLU A 35 -5.99 -23.83 -10.95
C GLU A 35 -6.24 -25.03 -10.04
N THR A 36 -5.35 -26.01 -10.12
CA THR A 36 -5.39 -27.20 -9.27
C THR A 36 -5.14 -26.84 -7.82
N GLY A 37 -6.18 -26.78 -7.01
CA GLY A 37 -6.27 -27.11 -5.59
C GLY A 37 -5.30 -26.50 -4.57
N PHE A 38 -4.34 -25.69 -4.96
CA PHE A 38 -3.38 -25.09 -4.02
C PHE A 38 -3.94 -23.79 -3.43
N THR A 39 -4.45 -23.85 -2.22
CA THR A 39 -4.84 -22.68 -1.44
C THR A 39 -3.63 -22.13 -0.69
N SER A 40 -3.02 -21.07 -1.21
CA SER A 40 -1.91 -20.38 -0.58
C SER A 40 -2.00 -18.88 -0.83
N ILE A 41 -1.67 -18.06 0.16
CA ILE A 41 -1.57 -16.60 0.05
C ILE A 41 -0.61 -16.15 -1.06
N HIS A 42 0.26 -17.04 -1.50
CA HIS A 42 1.15 -16.75 -2.61
C HIS A 42 0.43 -16.68 -3.96
N VAL A 43 -0.77 -17.23 -4.07
CA VAL A 43 -1.56 -17.19 -5.31
C VAL A 43 -1.97 -15.75 -5.68
N PRO A 44 -2.56 -14.93 -4.80
CA PRO A 44 -2.82 -13.52 -5.08
C PRO A 44 -1.63 -12.61 -4.77
N CYS A 45 -0.39 -13.11 -4.87
CA CYS A 45 0.80 -12.35 -4.54
C CYS A 45 1.45 -11.74 -5.78
N ALA A 46 1.65 -10.42 -5.82
CA ALA A 46 2.33 -9.75 -6.92
C ALA A 46 3.87 -9.90 -6.89
N ARG A 47 4.46 -10.36 -5.78
CA ARG A 47 5.92 -10.51 -5.64
C ARG A 47 6.46 -11.70 -6.42
N ILE A 48 5.74 -12.84 -6.39
CA ILE A 48 6.14 -14.07 -7.08
C ILE A 48 6.15 -13.88 -8.60
N PRO A 49 5.07 -13.38 -9.24
CA PRO A 49 5.12 -13.13 -10.68
C PRO A 49 6.22 -12.14 -11.07
N LEU A 50 6.41 -11.09 -10.27
CA LEU A 50 7.49 -10.13 -10.52
C LEU A 50 8.88 -10.82 -10.49
N ALA A 51 9.12 -11.68 -9.50
CA ALA A 51 10.36 -12.45 -9.40
C ALA A 51 10.52 -13.41 -10.59
N ASN A 52 9.49 -14.16 -10.92
CA ASN A 52 9.52 -15.14 -12.00
C ASN A 52 9.68 -14.50 -13.40
N ILE A 53 9.08 -13.34 -13.63
CA ILE A 53 9.29 -12.57 -14.86
C ILE A 53 10.73 -12.11 -14.98
N LEU A 54 11.33 -11.59 -13.90
CA LEU A 54 12.71 -11.11 -13.90
C LEU A 54 13.74 -12.22 -14.09
N THR A 55 13.43 -13.43 -13.61
CA THR A 55 14.31 -14.62 -13.80
C THR A 55 14.03 -15.40 -15.09
N GLY A 56 13.08 -14.95 -15.93
CA GLY A 56 12.66 -15.66 -17.13
C GLY A 56 11.81 -16.92 -16.89
N GLN A 57 11.41 -17.14 -15.65
CA GLN A 57 10.65 -18.33 -15.22
C GLN A 57 9.13 -18.06 -15.10
N TRP A 58 8.61 -17.19 -15.93
CA TRP A 58 7.20 -16.74 -15.88
C TRP A 58 6.19 -17.88 -15.92
N GLN A 59 6.53 -19.04 -16.52
CA GLN A 59 5.70 -20.25 -16.61
C GLN A 59 5.37 -20.85 -15.24
N TYR A 60 6.17 -20.57 -14.20
CA TYR A 60 5.90 -21.03 -12.84
C TYR A 60 4.97 -20.09 -12.05
N SER A 61 4.57 -18.98 -12.66
CA SER A 61 3.54 -18.12 -12.07
C SER A 61 2.17 -18.63 -12.47
N GLY A 62 1.33 -18.95 -11.50
CA GLY A 62 -0.06 -19.34 -11.76
C GLY A 62 -0.84 -18.19 -12.43
N PRO A 63 -1.87 -18.50 -13.24
CA PRO A 63 -2.68 -17.51 -13.95
C PRO A 63 -3.34 -16.51 -12.99
N THR A 64 -3.81 -16.93 -11.82
CA THR A 64 -4.38 -16.03 -10.80
C THR A 64 -3.36 -15.01 -10.29
N SER A 65 -2.13 -15.43 -10.05
CA SER A 65 -1.04 -14.58 -9.57
C SER A 65 -0.63 -13.55 -10.62
N LEU A 66 -0.53 -13.94 -11.89
CA LEU A 66 -0.28 -13.04 -13.02
C LEU A 66 -1.42 -12.03 -13.19
N PHE A 67 -2.67 -12.51 -13.15
CA PHE A 67 -3.86 -11.66 -13.23
C PHE A 67 -3.88 -10.61 -12.11
N PHE A 68 -3.61 -11.03 -10.87
CA PHE A 68 -3.59 -10.11 -9.72
C PHE A 68 -2.46 -9.08 -9.84
N CYS A 69 -1.28 -9.48 -10.28
CA CYS A 69 -0.16 -8.58 -10.50
C CYS A 69 -0.49 -7.53 -11.57
N LEU A 70 -1.04 -7.97 -12.69
CA LEU A 70 -1.47 -7.08 -13.78
C LEU A 70 -2.57 -6.13 -13.32
N LEU A 71 -3.57 -6.64 -12.60
CA LEU A 71 -4.66 -5.84 -12.03
C LEU A 71 -4.10 -4.74 -11.11
N LEU A 72 -3.16 -5.07 -10.23
CA LEU A 72 -2.53 -4.08 -9.34
C LEU A 72 -1.78 -3.01 -10.14
N ILE A 73 -1.05 -3.38 -11.20
CA ILE A 73 -0.33 -2.44 -12.05
C ILE A 73 -1.32 -1.50 -12.75
N VAL A 74 -2.33 -2.04 -13.41
CA VAL A 74 -3.33 -1.25 -14.15
C VAL A 74 -4.12 -0.33 -13.22
N VAL A 75 -4.65 -0.86 -12.11
CA VAL A 75 -5.39 -0.05 -11.13
C VAL A 75 -4.50 1.03 -10.54
N SER A 76 -3.23 0.72 -10.24
CA SER A 76 -2.31 1.72 -9.67
C SER A 76 -1.94 2.82 -10.67
N LEU A 77 -1.88 2.50 -11.95
CA LEU A 77 -1.60 3.45 -13.03
C LEU A 77 -2.74 4.47 -13.19
N TRP A 78 -3.99 3.99 -13.26
CA TRP A 78 -5.16 4.82 -13.52
C TRP A 78 -5.76 5.48 -12.28
N PHE A 79 -5.84 4.73 -11.18
CA PHE A 79 -6.53 5.14 -9.94
C PHE A 79 -5.62 5.35 -8.74
N GLY A 80 -4.32 5.09 -8.91
CA GLY A 80 -3.37 5.09 -7.81
C GLY A 80 -3.43 3.81 -6.96
N PRO A 81 -2.62 3.67 -5.91
CA PRO A 81 -2.50 2.46 -5.10
C PRO A 81 -3.72 2.18 -4.21
N LEU A 82 -4.91 2.02 -4.81
CA LEU A 82 -6.18 1.78 -4.10
C LEU A 82 -6.12 0.54 -3.21
N PHE A 83 -5.54 -0.56 -3.71
CA PHE A 83 -5.38 -1.78 -2.91
C PHE A 83 -4.64 -1.49 -1.60
N CYS A 84 -3.53 -0.75 -1.66
CA CYS A 84 -2.74 -0.41 -0.47
C CYS A 84 -3.52 0.50 0.50
N GLY A 85 -4.35 1.40 -0.03
CA GLY A 85 -5.12 2.37 0.77
C GLY A 85 -6.39 1.81 1.40
N TRP A 86 -7.03 0.81 0.76
CA TRP A 86 -8.39 0.39 1.12
C TRP A 86 -8.53 -1.10 1.42
N LEU A 87 -7.71 -1.97 0.82
CA LEU A 87 -7.90 -3.42 0.88
C LEU A 87 -6.73 -4.17 1.55
N CYS A 88 -5.51 -3.59 1.60
CA CYS A 88 -4.35 -4.31 2.11
C CYS A 88 -4.45 -4.58 3.62
N PRO A 89 -4.67 -5.83 4.07
CA PRO A 89 -4.84 -6.16 5.47
C PRO A 89 -3.57 -5.96 6.30
N ALA A 90 -2.39 -6.23 5.74
CA ALA A 90 -1.12 -6.01 6.43
C ALA A 90 -0.87 -4.52 6.73
N GLY A 91 -1.22 -3.64 5.77
CA GLY A 91 -1.16 -2.20 5.99
C GLY A 91 -2.20 -1.70 6.99
N ALA A 92 -3.41 -2.27 6.96
CA ALA A 92 -4.45 -1.98 7.91
C ALA A 92 -4.03 -2.38 9.34
N PHE A 93 -3.54 -3.61 9.52
CA PHE A 93 -3.12 -4.12 10.83
C PHE A 93 -2.09 -3.19 11.48
N SER A 94 -1.00 -2.86 10.79
CA SER A 94 0.02 -1.95 11.33
C SER A 94 -0.52 -0.54 11.61
N GLU A 95 -1.42 -0.02 10.77
CA GLU A 95 -2.06 1.29 10.97
C GLU A 95 -2.94 1.30 12.24
N TYR A 96 -3.76 0.26 12.45
CA TYR A 96 -4.58 0.16 13.64
C TYR A 96 -3.75 -0.10 14.90
N LEU A 97 -2.72 -0.95 14.80
CA LEU A 97 -1.78 -1.20 15.88
C LEU A 97 -1.11 0.11 16.36
N SER A 98 -0.72 0.97 15.43
CA SER A 98 -0.12 2.26 15.80
C SER A 98 -1.04 3.17 16.62
N ARG A 99 -2.36 3.02 16.49
CA ARG A 99 -3.32 3.84 17.24
C ARG A 99 -3.34 3.55 18.74
N LEU A 100 -2.74 2.43 19.18
CA LEU A 100 -2.60 2.08 20.58
C LEU A 100 -1.60 2.97 21.33
N LEU A 101 -0.62 3.53 20.60
CA LEU A 101 0.36 4.44 21.18
C LEU A 101 0.01 5.92 20.90
N PRO A 102 0.23 6.82 21.87
CA PRO A 102 0.14 8.27 21.64
C PRO A 102 1.20 8.75 20.64
N ASP A 103 0.87 9.75 19.82
CA ASP A 103 1.74 10.26 18.77
C ASP A 103 3.08 10.85 19.28
N LYS A 104 3.17 11.17 20.55
CA LYS A 104 4.38 11.68 21.19
C LYS A 104 5.55 10.67 21.17
N TYR A 105 5.25 9.36 21.16
CA TYR A 105 6.25 8.29 21.15
C TYR A 105 6.54 7.75 19.75
N LYS A 106 5.91 8.32 18.71
CA LYS A 106 6.01 7.84 17.34
C LYS A 106 7.04 8.62 16.56
N ILE A 107 7.78 7.90 15.74
CA ILE A 107 8.80 8.42 14.84
C ILE A 107 8.15 8.99 13.58
N ASN A 108 8.58 10.18 13.19
CA ASN A 108 8.22 10.77 11.90
C ASN A 108 9.36 10.54 10.91
N TRP A 109 9.29 9.46 10.16
CA TRP A 109 10.34 9.10 9.20
C TRP A 109 10.58 10.16 8.13
N ALA A 110 9.53 10.88 7.71
CA ALA A 110 9.67 11.93 6.69
C ALA A 110 10.55 13.10 7.12
N GLN A 111 10.78 13.26 8.45
CA GLN A 111 11.68 14.29 8.98
C GLN A 111 13.11 13.78 9.20
N LEU A 112 13.28 12.46 9.37
CA LEU A 112 14.57 11.86 9.70
C LEU A 112 15.35 11.43 8.46
N VAL A 113 14.67 10.91 7.45
CA VAL A 113 15.30 10.32 6.27
C VAL A 113 14.58 10.73 5.00
N PRO A 114 15.29 10.84 3.88
CA PRO A 114 14.68 11.04 2.57
C PRO A 114 13.96 9.77 2.14
N LEU A 115 12.64 9.70 2.40
CA LEU A 115 11.85 8.48 2.20
C LEU A 115 11.84 7.98 0.75
N VAL A 116 11.81 8.90 -0.25
CA VAL A 116 11.74 8.51 -1.67
C VAL A 116 12.96 7.70 -2.10
N PRO A 117 14.21 8.22 -1.99
CA PRO A 117 15.37 7.45 -2.40
C PRO A 117 15.57 6.18 -1.57
N LEU A 118 15.27 6.20 -0.28
CA LEU A 118 15.39 5.03 0.58
C LEU A 118 14.43 3.91 0.12
N ARG A 119 13.18 4.24 -0.13
CA ARG A 119 12.16 3.32 -0.62
C ARG A 119 12.52 2.70 -1.96
N TYR A 120 12.97 3.51 -2.92
CA TYR A 120 13.40 3.01 -4.24
C TYR A 120 14.72 2.23 -4.15
N GLY A 121 15.63 2.62 -3.26
CA GLY A 121 16.84 1.85 -2.99
C GLY A 121 16.55 0.43 -2.47
N PHE A 122 15.63 0.28 -1.53
CA PHE A 122 15.15 -1.04 -1.08
C PHE A 122 14.46 -1.81 -2.20
N PHE A 123 13.68 -1.14 -3.05
CA PHE A 123 13.04 -1.78 -4.19
C PHE A 123 14.07 -2.30 -5.20
N LEU A 124 15.10 -1.51 -5.53
CA LEU A 124 16.19 -1.93 -6.40
C LEU A 124 17.00 -3.08 -5.77
N GLY A 125 17.27 -3.01 -4.47
CA GLY A 125 17.89 -4.10 -3.71
C GLY A 125 17.06 -5.40 -3.77
N PHE A 126 15.73 -5.29 -3.66
CA PHE A 126 14.82 -6.41 -3.84
C PHE A 126 14.93 -7.02 -5.25
N LEU A 127 14.90 -6.20 -6.30
CA LEU A 127 15.04 -6.66 -7.68
C LEU A 127 16.42 -7.31 -7.90
N GLY A 128 17.48 -6.68 -7.40
CA GLY A 128 18.83 -7.21 -7.46
C GLY A 128 18.99 -8.55 -6.74
N SER A 129 18.39 -8.71 -5.56
CA SER A 129 18.43 -9.98 -4.82
C SER A 129 17.75 -11.13 -5.57
N ILE A 130 16.69 -10.85 -6.31
CA ILE A 130 16.01 -11.83 -7.16
C ILE A 130 16.92 -12.24 -8.34
N ILE A 131 17.47 -11.26 -9.05
CA ILE A 131 18.32 -11.50 -10.22
C ILE A 131 19.57 -12.29 -9.84
N LEU A 132 20.15 -12.00 -8.68
CA LEU A 132 21.35 -12.69 -8.16
C LEU A 132 21.05 -14.01 -7.45
N GLY A 133 19.79 -14.39 -7.30
CA GLY A 133 19.41 -15.63 -6.60
C GLY A 133 19.73 -15.65 -5.11
N LEU A 134 19.88 -14.49 -4.46
CA LEU A 134 20.38 -14.35 -3.09
C LEU A 134 19.37 -14.68 -1.99
N GLY A 135 18.15 -15.04 -2.30
CA GLY A 135 17.19 -15.39 -1.27
C GLY A 135 15.74 -15.43 -1.69
N LEU A 136 14.90 -15.92 -0.77
CA LEU A 136 13.46 -16.01 -0.97
C LEU A 136 12.81 -14.63 -0.77
N PRO A 137 12.11 -14.11 -1.78
CA PRO A 137 11.46 -12.78 -1.70
C PRO A 137 10.40 -12.70 -0.60
N CYS A 138 9.99 -13.82 -0.02
CA CYS A 138 8.96 -13.91 1.02
C CYS A 138 9.51 -13.75 2.45
N SER A 139 10.80 -13.94 2.69
CA SER A 139 11.40 -13.93 4.04
C SER A 139 11.21 -12.63 4.81
N TYR A 140 11.10 -11.50 4.13
CA TYR A 140 10.83 -10.17 4.71
C TYR A 140 9.50 -9.56 4.25
N CYS A 141 8.52 -10.42 3.93
CA CYS A 141 7.18 -10.00 3.51
C CYS A 141 6.26 -9.86 4.72
N ASN A 142 5.90 -8.64 5.09
CA ASN A 142 4.94 -8.40 6.17
C ASN A 142 3.55 -8.99 5.89
N TYR A 143 3.14 -9.06 4.63
CA TYR A 143 1.88 -9.65 4.22
C TYR A 143 1.84 -11.15 4.54
N TYR A 144 2.92 -11.88 4.23
CA TYR A 144 3.07 -13.29 4.55
C TYR A 144 3.31 -13.54 6.05
N ALA A 145 4.11 -12.69 6.69
CA ALA A 145 4.36 -12.81 8.13
C ALA A 145 3.08 -12.63 8.97
N LEU A 146 2.20 -11.73 8.57
CA LEU A 146 0.90 -11.52 9.22
C LEU A 146 -0.05 -12.71 8.98
N GLU A 147 -0.03 -13.32 7.78
CA GLU A 147 -0.84 -14.51 7.52
C GLU A 147 -0.45 -15.69 8.40
N ILE A 148 0.86 -15.95 8.53
CA ILE A 148 1.33 -17.01 9.43
C ILE A 148 0.86 -16.75 10.86
N PHE A 149 0.88 -15.50 11.30
CA PHE A 149 0.37 -15.12 12.62
C PHE A 149 -1.14 -15.39 12.75
N VAL A 150 -1.94 -15.01 11.74
CA VAL A 150 -3.39 -15.26 11.73
C VAL A 150 -3.69 -16.76 11.63
N GLY A 151 -2.97 -17.50 10.79
CA GLY A 151 -3.08 -18.95 10.68
C GLY A 151 -2.75 -19.66 12.00
N TYR A 152 -1.72 -19.21 12.72
CA TYR A 152 -1.39 -19.71 14.06
C TYR A 152 -2.56 -19.50 15.05
N LEU A 153 -3.17 -18.34 15.03
CA LEU A 153 -4.32 -18.06 15.90
C LEU A 153 -5.53 -18.95 15.60
N HIS A 154 -5.68 -19.39 14.33
CA HIS A 154 -6.77 -20.25 13.89
C HIS A 154 -6.49 -21.73 14.13
N THR A 155 -5.29 -22.22 13.83
CA THR A 155 -4.94 -23.64 13.86
C THR A 155 -4.24 -24.09 15.15
N GLY A 156 -3.69 -23.16 15.92
CA GLY A 156 -2.83 -23.43 17.07
C GLY A 156 -1.47 -24.05 16.71
N GLN A 157 -1.19 -24.25 15.43
CA GLN A 157 0.07 -24.84 14.94
C GLN A 157 0.94 -23.74 14.34
N LEU A 158 2.12 -23.56 14.92
CA LEU A 158 3.15 -22.73 14.32
C LEU A 158 3.71 -23.49 13.09
N LEU A 159 3.17 -23.19 11.90
CA LEU A 159 3.76 -23.74 10.68
C LEU A 159 5.23 -23.36 10.65
N SER A 160 6.17 -24.33 10.63
CA SER A 160 7.63 -24.22 10.73
C SER A 160 8.17 -22.86 10.23
N SER A 161 7.81 -21.82 10.96
CA SER A 161 8.11 -20.45 10.60
C SER A 161 9.59 -20.24 10.86
N SER A 162 10.31 -19.98 9.81
CA SER A 162 11.71 -19.61 9.93
C SER A 162 11.83 -18.39 10.86
N LEU A 163 12.88 -18.33 11.66
CA LEU A 163 13.19 -17.20 12.53
C LEU A 163 13.12 -15.86 11.77
N SER A 164 13.43 -15.85 10.47
CA SER A 164 13.33 -14.67 9.60
C SER A 164 11.91 -14.11 9.48
N LEU A 165 10.87 -14.95 9.43
CA LEU A 165 9.47 -14.50 9.36
C LEU A 165 9.00 -13.93 10.69
N LEU A 166 9.39 -14.53 11.80
CA LEU A 166 9.12 -13.99 13.12
C LEU A 166 9.78 -12.62 13.30
N MET A 167 11.05 -12.49 12.94
CA MET A 167 11.77 -11.22 12.96
C MET A 167 11.10 -10.19 12.03
N THR A 168 10.67 -10.60 10.85
CA THR A 168 9.94 -9.72 9.92
C THR A 168 8.62 -9.25 10.52
N PHE A 169 7.86 -10.13 11.18
CA PHE A 169 6.63 -9.75 11.86
C PHE A 169 6.89 -8.70 12.96
N VAL A 170 7.87 -8.96 13.83
CA VAL A 170 8.24 -8.05 14.93
C VAL A 170 8.73 -6.71 14.37
N VAL A 171 9.68 -6.71 13.45
CA VAL A 171 10.25 -5.47 12.90
C VAL A 171 9.19 -4.68 12.14
N SER A 172 8.39 -5.31 11.29
CA SER A 172 7.44 -4.60 10.43
C SER A 172 6.20 -4.09 11.18
N ASN A 173 5.71 -4.81 12.20
CA ASN A 173 4.51 -4.42 12.91
C ASN A 173 4.80 -3.68 14.22
N ILE A 174 5.84 -4.05 14.97
CA ILE A 174 6.19 -3.36 16.21
C ILE A 174 7.04 -2.12 15.89
N PHE A 175 8.24 -2.29 15.32
CA PHE A 175 9.12 -1.13 15.10
C PHE A 175 8.60 -0.19 14.02
N LEU A 176 8.24 -0.71 12.85
CA LEU A 176 7.77 0.10 11.72
C LEU A 176 6.25 0.32 11.71
N GLY A 177 5.48 -0.43 12.47
CA GLY A 177 4.06 -0.23 12.67
C GLY A 177 3.77 0.64 13.89
N LEU A 178 3.92 0.08 15.09
CA LEU A 178 3.50 0.69 16.35
C LEU A 178 4.21 2.03 16.63
N PHE A 179 5.53 2.11 16.40
CA PHE A 179 6.33 3.32 16.67
C PHE A 179 6.41 4.30 15.50
N THR A 180 5.70 4.09 14.40
CA THR A 180 5.66 5.01 13.26
C THR A 180 4.41 5.89 13.30
N LYS A 181 4.54 7.19 13.05
CA LYS A 181 3.38 8.06 12.83
C LYS A 181 2.57 7.57 11.63
N GLY A 182 1.28 7.27 11.87
CA GLY A 182 0.40 6.69 10.86
C GLY A 182 0.50 5.17 10.71
N GLY A 183 1.48 4.50 11.33
CA GLY A 183 1.59 3.04 11.41
C GLY A 183 2.06 2.32 10.15
N ARG A 184 2.36 3.03 9.08
CA ARG A 184 2.72 2.43 7.78
C ARG A 184 4.21 2.52 7.44
N GLY A 185 5.09 2.42 8.45
CA GLY A 185 6.54 2.50 8.25
C GLY A 185 7.07 1.41 7.31
N TYR A 186 6.62 0.15 7.47
CA TYR A 186 6.98 -0.91 6.54
C TYR A 186 6.56 -0.59 5.09
N CYS A 187 5.33 -0.09 4.89
CA CYS A 187 4.82 0.28 3.57
C CYS A 187 5.62 1.45 2.95
N ASN A 188 6.12 2.35 3.79
CA ASN A 188 6.91 3.51 3.36
C ASN A 188 8.35 3.16 2.99
N LEU A 189 8.95 2.19 3.66
CA LEU A 189 10.39 1.94 3.56
C LEU A 189 10.71 0.67 2.76
N LEU A 190 10.03 -0.45 3.07
CA LEU A 190 10.47 -1.79 2.70
C LEU A 190 9.55 -2.52 1.71
N CYS A 191 8.28 -2.12 1.57
CA CYS A 191 7.31 -2.88 0.78
C CYS A 191 7.56 -2.74 -0.74
N PRO A 192 8.04 -3.78 -1.44
CA PRO A 192 8.31 -3.68 -2.88
C PRO A 192 7.04 -3.56 -3.73
N VAL A 193 5.95 -4.24 -3.34
CA VAL A 193 4.66 -4.12 -4.03
C VAL A 193 4.11 -2.71 -3.90
N GLY A 194 4.17 -2.13 -2.68
CA GLY A 194 3.76 -0.75 -2.47
C GLY A 194 4.61 0.25 -3.27
N THR A 195 5.91 -0.02 -3.43
CA THR A 195 6.80 0.83 -4.23
C THR A 195 6.48 0.71 -5.73
N MET A 196 6.25 -0.50 -6.23
CA MET A 196 5.80 -0.74 -7.60
C MET A 196 4.49 0.00 -7.90
N CYS A 197 3.47 -0.15 -7.04
CA CYS A 197 2.20 0.55 -7.20
C CYS A 197 2.37 2.08 -7.17
N SER A 198 3.26 2.60 -6.32
CA SER A 198 3.54 4.04 -6.27
C SER A 198 4.28 4.53 -7.52
N LEU A 199 5.19 3.73 -8.07
CA LEU A 199 5.83 4.03 -9.34
C LEU A 199 4.79 4.13 -10.47
N MET A 200 3.87 3.16 -10.55
CA MET A 200 2.77 3.20 -11.51
C MET A 200 1.88 4.42 -11.31
N HIS A 201 1.58 4.80 -10.06
CA HIS A 201 0.80 6.01 -9.76
C HIS A 201 1.50 7.30 -10.20
N VAL A 202 2.82 7.36 -10.10
CA VAL A 202 3.61 8.50 -10.63
C VAL A 202 3.59 8.51 -12.15
N LEU A 203 3.81 7.37 -12.80
CA LEU A 203 3.72 7.23 -14.25
C LEU A 203 2.32 7.53 -14.77
N GLY A 204 1.29 7.22 -14.00
CA GLY A 204 -0.10 7.55 -14.29
C GLY A 204 -0.34 9.06 -14.51
N GLN A 205 0.53 9.94 -13.99
CA GLN A 205 0.42 11.38 -14.27
C GLN A 205 0.64 11.73 -15.74
N LEU A 206 1.32 10.86 -16.48
CA LEU A 206 1.56 11.01 -17.91
C LEU A 206 0.37 10.50 -18.75
N VAL A 207 -0.57 9.78 -18.10
CA VAL A 207 -1.74 9.21 -18.75
C VAL A 207 -2.92 10.16 -18.61
N PRO A 208 -3.51 10.62 -19.71
CA PRO A 208 -4.70 11.47 -19.66
C PRO A 208 -5.85 10.75 -18.93
N GLY A 209 -6.49 11.45 -17.98
CA GLY A 209 -7.61 10.89 -17.24
C GLY A 209 -7.24 10.05 -16.00
N ALA A 210 -5.95 9.85 -15.69
CA ALA A 210 -5.55 9.17 -14.46
C ALA A 210 -5.90 9.98 -13.20
N PHE A 211 -6.42 9.27 -12.20
CA PHE A 211 -6.90 9.85 -10.95
C PHE A 211 -5.82 9.95 -9.89
N GLY A 212 -5.97 10.90 -8.99
CA GLY A 212 -5.10 11.06 -7.83
C GLY A 212 -5.60 12.12 -6.86
N MET A 213 -5.03 12.11 -5.66
CA MET A 213 -5.31 13.16 -4.67
C MET A 213 -4.67 14.46 -5.10
N GLN A 214 -5.46 15.53 -5.17
CA GLN A 214 -5.03 16.87 -5.55
C GLN A 214 -5.41 17.90 -4.48
N VAL A 215 -4.62 18.97 -4.41
CA VAL A 215 -4.85 20.08 -3.48
C VAL A 215 -5.19 21.34 -4.26
N ASP A 216 -6.36 21.89 -3.99
CA ASP A 216 -6.68 23.24 -4.46
C ASP A 216 -5.92 24.26 -3.61
N LYS A 217 -4.95 24.91 -4.24
CA LYS A 217 -4.10 25.91 -3.57
C LYS A 217 -4.87 27.17 -3.19
N LYS A 218 -6.02 27.48 -3.85
CA LYS A 218 -6.84 28.66 -3.53
C LYS A 218 -7.59 28.45 -2.20
N LEU A 219 -8.16 27.27 -2.01
CA LEU A 219 -8.91 26.91 -0.80
C LEU A 219 -8.01 26.50 0.38
N CYS A 220 -6.78 26.06 0.11
CA CYS A 220 -5.86 25.58 1.16
C CYS A 220 -5.34 26.77 1.98
N VAL A 221 -5.48 26.66 3.32
CA VAL A 221 -4.99 27.67 4.30
C VAL A 221 -3.73 27.20 5.04
N GLY A 222 -3.14 26.05 4.69
CA GLY A 222 -1.90 25.55 5.28
C GLY A 222 -1.99 25.08 6.74
N CYS A 223 -3.17 24.78 7.26
CA CYS A 223 -3.40 24.41 8.67
C CYS A 223 -2.72 23.09 9.15
N GLY A 224 -2.19 22.26 8.24
CA GLY A 224 -1.42 21.07 8.56
C GLY A 224 -2.22 19.85 9.03
N LEU A 225 -3.57 19.91 9.15
CA LEU A 225 -4.38 18.79 9.61
C LEU A 225 -4.27 17.56 8.69
N CYS A 226 -4.18 17.77 7.39
CA CYS A 226 -4.01 16.71 6.39
C CYS A 226 -2.66 15.97 6.55
N SER A 227 -1.59 16.70 6.87
CA SER A 227 -0.27 16.11 7.14
C SER A 227 -0.28 15.26 8.42
N LYS A 228 -0.92 15.75 9.49
CA LYS A 228 -1.05 15.00 10.76
C LYS A 228 -1.86 13.71 10.63
N LYS A 229 -2.83 13.66 9.70
CA LYS A 229 -3.70 12.50 9.49
C LYS A 229 -3.21 11.53 8.41
N CYS A 230 -2.15 11.88 7.69
CA CYS A 230 -1.64 11.03 6.61
C CYS A 230 -0.87 9.81 7.16
N PRO A 231 -1.36 8.57 6.97
CA PRO A 231 -0.70 7.37 7.50
C PRO A 231 0.64 7.07 6.80
N MET A 232 0.80 7.56 5.57
CA MET A 232 2.01 7.39 4.76
C MET A 232 2.98 8.57 4.85
N GLN A 233 2.67 9.61 5.66
CA GLN A 233 3.48 10.83 5.74
C GLN A 233 3.74 11.48 4.36
N ALA A 234 2.79 11.31 3.44
CA ALA A 234 2.89 11.77 2.06
C ALA A 234 2.52 13.26 1.87
N VAL A 235 2.07 13.94 2.93
CA VAL A 235 1.62 15.33 2.86
C VAL A 235 2.57 16.23 3.62
N SER A 236 3.15 17.19 2.92
CA SER A 236 3.98 18.27 3.50
C SER A 236 3.28 19.63 3.37
N ILE A 237 3.68 20.57 4.22
CA ILE A 237 3.25 21.96 4.10
C ILE A 237 4.46 22.77 3.63
N THR A 238 4.37 23.30 2.43
CA THR A 238 5.43 24.10 1.81
C THR A 238 4.85 25.45 1.40
N GLN A 239 5.50 26.54 1.78
CA GLN A 239 5.02 27.91 1.51
C GLN A 239 3.56 28.15 1.96
N GLY A 240 3.17 27.60 3.12
CA GLY A 240 1.82 27.77 3.65
C GLY A 240 0.72 26.99 2.91
N LYS A 241 1.06 26.05 2.02
CA LYS A 241 0.12 25.22 1.26
C LYS A 241 0.48 23.74 1.39
N ALA A 242 -0.55 22.89 1.41
CA ALA A 242 -0.35 21.45 1.40
C ALA A 242 0.15 20.98 0.03
N GLN A 243 1.09 20.04 0.05
CA GLN A 243 1.58 19.32 -1.13
C GLN A 243 1.53 17.82 -0.86
N ILE A 244 1.07 17.05 -1.85
CA ILE A 244 0.94 15.59 -1.75
C ILE A 244 2.01 14.95 -2.62
N ASN A 245 2.90 14.20 -1.98
CA ASN A 245 3.91 13.42 -2.67
C ASN A 245 3.30 12.09 -3.16
N ARG A 246 3.15 11.93 -4.46
CA ARG A 246 2.55 10.73 -5.08
C ARG A 246 3.41 9.47 -4.92
N HIS A 247 4.73 9.62 -4.72
CA HIS A 247 5.60 8.48 -4.43
C HIS A 247 5.25 7.75 -3.12
N HIS A 248 4.50 8.39 -2.22
CA HIS A 248 4.05 7.83 -0.95
C HIS A 248 2.53 7.81 -0.80
N CYS A 249 1.79 8.49 -1.66
CA CYS A 249 0.33 8.56 -1.56
C CYS A 249 -0.31 7.22 -1.96
N ILE A 250 -1.12 6.66 -1.07
CA ILE A 250 -1.90 5.43 -1.29
C ILE A 250 -3.39 5.70 -1.52
N VAL A 251 -3.75 6.93 -1.86
CA VAL A 251 -5.11 7.41 -2.16
C VAL A 251 -6.19 6.97 -1.15
N CYS A 252 -5.82 6.83 0.12
CA CYS A 252 -6.73 6.41 1.20
C CYS A 252 -7.78 7.45 1.60
N GLY A 253 -7.68 8.70 1.14
CA GLY A 253 -8.65 9.77 1.38
C GLY A 253 -8.63 10.38 2.79
N GLN A 254 -7.80 9.93 3.74
CA GLN A 254 -7.80 10.46 5.11
C GLN A 254 -7.45 11.96 5.18
N CYS A 255 -6.58 12.46 4.29
CA CYS A 255 -6.26 13.87 4.19
C CYS A 255 -7.45 14.70 3.70
N ARG A 256 -8.27 14.16 2.78
CA ARG A 256 -9.50 14.78 2.29
C ARG A 256 -10.52 14.92 3.42
N GLN A 257 -10.72 13.84 4.20
CA GLN A 257 -11.63 13.85 5.36
C GLN A 257 -11.20 14.82 6.46
N ALA A 258 -9.89 14.99 6.63
CA ALA A 258 -9.34 15.88 7.65
C ALA A 258 -9.33 17.36 7.24
N CYS A 259 -9.62 17.69 5.98
CA CYS A 259 -9.55 19.06 5.48
C CYS A 259 -10.86 19.83 5.75
N PRO A 260 -10.88 20.83 6.67
CA PRO A 260 -12.08 21.59 6.98
C PRO A 260 -12.52 22.50 5.81
N ARG A 261 -11.57 22.88 4.95
CA ARG A 261 -11.83 23.72 3.77
C ARG A 261 -12.18 22.92 2.52
N LYS A 262 -12.24 21.58 2.60
CA LYS A 262 -12.47 20.70 1.45
C LYS A 262 -11.53 20.97 0.27
N ALA A 263 -10.32 21.45 0.57
CA ALA A 263 -9.31 21.79 -0.43
C ALA A 263 -8.59 20.57 -1.03
N ILE A 264 -8.95 19.35 -0.66
CA ILE A 264 -8.31 18.12 -1.15
C ILE A 264 -9.37 17.24 -1.77
N GLU A 265 -9.15 16.89 -3.03
CA GLU A 265 -10.08 16.08 -3.81
C GLU A 265 -9.37 14.92 -4.50
N TYR A 266 -10.11 13.85 -4.77
CA TYR A 266 -9.68 12.74 -5.60
C TYR A 266 -10.28 12.94 -6.99
N THR A 267 -9.44 13.36 -7.94
CA THR A 267 -9.89 13.79 -9.27
C THR A 267 -8.88 13.41 -10.35
N ASN A 268 -9.32 13.38 -11.59
CA ASN A 268 -8.44 13.26 -12.75
C ASN A 268 -7.85 14.64 -13.12
N GLY A 269 -6.64 14.63 -13.70
CA GLY A 269 -5.93 15.85 -14.07
C GLY A 269 -6.67 16.75 -15.07
N LEU A 270 -7.57 16.18 -15.87
CA LEU A 270 -8.35 16.91 -16.89
C LEU A 270 -9.35 17.91 -16.29
N HIS A 271 -9.96 17.59 -15.16
CA HIS A 271 -10.88 18.51 -14.47
C HIS A 271 -10.22 19.82 -14.01
N ARG A 272 -8.90 19.84 -13.89
CA ARG A 272 -8.16 21.03 -13.47
C ARG A 272 -7.96 22.04 -14.58
N GLU A 273 -7.97 21.62 -15.84
CA GLU A 273 -7.85 22.51 -17.00
C GLU A 273 -9.21 23.17 -17.30
N VAL A 274 -10.29 22.40 -17.21
CA VAL A 274 -11.67 22.93 -17.41
C VAL A 274 -12.01 23.99 -16.37
N ALA A 275 -11.74 23.73 -15.08
CA ALA A 275 -11.97 24.72 -14.02
C ALA A 275 -11.08 25.98 -14.10
N LYS A 276 -10.02 25.97 -14.90
CA LYS A 276 -9.22 27.18 -15.18
C LYS A 276 -9.81 28.01 -16.30
N HIS A 277 -10.52 27.42 -17.26
CA HIS A 277 -11.17 28.13 -18.35
C HIS A 277 -12.47 28.82 -17.90
N ASP A 278 -13.24 28.20 -16.99
CA ASP A 278 -14.51 28.77 -16.50
C ASP A 278 -14.35 29.97 -15.53
N VAL A 279 -13.14 30.40 -15.21
CA VAL A 279 -12.86 31.54 -14.32
C VAL A 279 -12.23 32.72 -15.08
N GLN A 280 -12.12 32.61 -16.41
CA GLN A 280 -11.62 33.69 -17.27
C GLN A 280 -12.70 34.34 -18.16
N GLU A 281 -13.94 33.94 -18.01
CA GLU A 281 -15.15 34.64 -18.48
C GLU A 281 -15.84 35.30 -17.27
#